data_3aca883807ccf384477bd46c0ef49a7a
#
_entry.id   3aca883807ccf384477bd46c0ef49a7a
#
_cell.length_a   1.000
_cell.length_b   1.000
_cell.length_c   1.000
_cell.angle_alpha   90.00
_cell.angle_beta   90.00
_cell.angle_gamma   90.00
#
_symmetry.space_group_name_H-M   'P 1'
#
loop_
_entity.id
_entity.type
_entity.pdbx_description
1 polymer ?
#
loop_
_entity_poly.entity_id
_entity_poly.type
_entity_poly.pdbx_seq_one_letter_code
_entity_poly.pdbx_strand_id
1 'polypeptide(L)'
;MKQEQEHTTHNDTGYDGILEYAGLFGGVQGLVSLITLLKVSIVSRLLGPVGVGITDVYNRSTDLGKKATDLGISYSAVQAISEQRGECGDGNTVEYTIKVVRSWSLWLSILGTLLFFFMAPLLSRWSFDGDTTYTNMFRMLSLTVGCSALMGGEVAVLKGGRMVGRVAWYQLLSAIVMLAVAVPCYHFWGIAGIIPSLLLTAIGILGVACWHSFKVYPYRVALFSRRIIIDGLYIIRQGLNYTLAGLLNSGAYYLVSIYLFTHGNEGEVGCYSYGNLLISYLSMLTFAALDSEYFPRLSAVNKNRERSNKLVNAQVEILMVLITPLIICFAVCLPLVPRLLLEIEFMPLVAMAQWGVMGLFFKSMMLPTAYLCLSKNDSKVFLLQEVVSYVFMAAIMIGGFKYYGLPGLGVGMLLSCVFDWLTVWIISFICYGFRYSSRVWQLFATQMPLLIGTIAGVLLTSGWTYVLWGGLYILLSLMYSLHFLNKNTDFIKRLLVKIKRRTRQ
;
A
#
# COMPACT_ATOMS: atom_id res chain seq x y z
N MET A 1 -12.98 -54.21 -19.93
CA MET A 1 -12.34 -52.94 -20.26
C MET A 1 -12.59 -52.00 -19.06
N LYS A 2 -11.64 -51.95 -18.13
CA LYS A 2 -11.65 -51.06 -16.95
C LYS A 2 -11.03 -49.74 -17.37
N GLN A 3 -11.77 -48.65 -17.26
CA GLN A 3 -11.19 -47.32 -17.31
C GLN A 3 -10.59 -47.03 -15.92
N GLU A 4 -9.27 -46.91 -15.92
CA GLU A 4 -8.50 -46.36 -14.81
C GLU A 4 -8.81 -44.86 -14.72
N GLN A 5 -9.54 -44.47 -13.71
CA GLN A 5 -9.59 -43.07 -13.25
C GLN A 5 -8.34 -42.83 -12.42
N GLU A 6 -7.33 -42.20 -13.01
CA GLU A 6 -6.21 -41.62 -12.27
C GLU A 6 -6.73 -40.46 -11.41
N HIS A 7 -6.95 -40.78 -10.15
CA HIS A 7 -7.00 -39.78 -9.08
C HIS A 7 -5.59 -39.26 -8.82
N THR A 8 -5.16 -38.27 -9.54
CA THR A 8 -4.00 -37.47 -9.12
C THR A 8 -4.41 -36.60 -7.94
N THR A 9 -4.34 -37.16 -6.74
CA THR A 9 -4.28 -36.40 -5.50
C THR A 9 -2.90 -35.77 -5.42
N HIS A 10 -2.76 -34.55 -5.97
CA HIS A 10 -1.60 -33.71 -5.71
C HIS A 10 -1.68 -33.24 -4.24
N ASN A 11 -0.94 -33.90 -3.39
CA ASN A 11 -0.53 -33.41 -2.07
C ASN A 11 0.47 -32.25 -2.26
N ASP A 12 -0.02 -31.09 -2.71
CA ASP A 12 0.77 -29.85 -2.90
C ASP A 12 0.88 -29.04 -1.61
N THR A 13 1.22 -29.69 -0.49
CA THR A 13 1.60 -29.05 0.77
C THR A 13 3.11 -29.03 0.99
N GLY A 14 3.89 -29.30 -0.07
CA GLY A 14 5.35 -29.27 -0.05
C GLY A 14 5.89 -27.84 -0.22
N TYR A 15 7.06 -27.59 0.35
CA TYR A 15 7.84 -26.33 0.20
C TYR A 15 8.01 -25.89 -1.26
N ASP A 16 7.98 -26.81 -2.23
CA ASP A 16 8.11 -26.55 -3.66
C ASP A 16 6.87 -25.83 -4.22
N GLY A 17 5.67 -26.22 -3.83
CA GLY A 17 4.44 -25.53 -4.21
C GLY A 17 4.38 -24.10 -3.68
N ILE A 18 4.79 -23.88 -2.42
CA ILE A 18 4.85 -22.53 -1.83
C ILE A 18 5.85 -21.64 -2.57
N LEU A 19 7.01 -22.18 -2.94
CA LEU A 19 8.04 -21.46 -3.70
C LEU A 19 7.59 -21.15 -5.13
N GLU A 20 6.89 -22.06 -5.78
CA GLU A 20 6.34 -21.86 -7.12
C GLU A 20 5.25 -20.77 -7.12
N TYR A 21 4.32 -20.81 -6.16
CA TYR A 21 3.30 -19.76 -6.00
C TYR A 21 3.90 -18.41 -5.62
N ALA A 22 4.88 -18.38 -4.72
CA ALA A 22 5.59 -17.14 -4.36
C ALA A 22 6.38 -16.56 -5.55
N GLY A 23 7.00 -17.42 -6.36
CA GLY A 23 7.69 -17.02 -7.58
C GLY A 23 6.75 -16.46 -8.64
N LEU A 24 5.62 -17.13 -8.88
CA LEU A 24 4.57 -16.67 -9.80
C LEU A 24 3.99 -15.33 -9.36
N PHE A 25 3.61 -15.23 -8.08
CA PHE A 25 3.02 -14.01 -7.53
C PHE A 25 4.01 -12.84 -7.53
N GLY A 26 5.26 -13.08 -7.16
CA GLY A 26 6.35 -12.08 -7.22
C GLY A 26 6.66 -11.63 -8.63
N GLY A 27 6.67 -12.55 -9.60
CA GLY A 27 6.84 -12.22 -11.02
C GLY A 27 5.70 -11.38 -11.59
N VAL A 28 4.45 -11.74 -11.28
CA VAL A 28 3.27 -10.95 -11.69
C VAL A 28 3.28 -9.58 -11.03
N GLN A 29 3.63 -9.49 -9.75
CA GLN A 29 3.73 -8.20 -9.05
C GLN A 29 4.81 -7.30 -9.65
N GLY A 30 5.93 -7.88 -10.08
CA GLY A 30 6.97 -7.16 -10.83
C GLY A 30 6.45 -6.59 -12.15
N LEU A 31 5.72 -7.39 -12.93
CA LEU A 31 5.09 -6.93 -14.19
C LEU A 31 4.04 -5.85 -13.95
N VAL A 32 3.18 -5.99 -12.95
CA VAL A 32 2.20 -4.97 -12.55
C VAL A 32 2.90 -3.66 -12.20
N SER A 33 4.00 -3.72 -11.45
CA SER A 33 4.79 -2.53 -11.10
C SER A 33 5.40 -1.86 -12.32
N LEU A 34 5.94 -2.63 -13.27
CA LEU A 34 6.47 -2.10 -14.54
C LEU A 34 5.38 -1.42 -15.37
N ILE A 35 4.21 -2.04 -15.52
CA ILE A 35 3.06 -1.46 -16.24
C ILE A 35 2.62 -0.16 -15.55
N THR A 36 2.60 -0.14 -14.23
CA THR A 36 2.20 1.06 -13.47
C THR A 36 3.24 2.18 -13.62
N LEU A 37 4.54 1.87 -13.59
CA LEU A 37 5.59 2.86 -13.86
C LEU A 37 5.51 3.41 -15.29
N LEU A 38 5.24 2.54 -16.27
CA LEU A 38 5.01 2.95 -17.66
C LEU A 38 3.80 3.90 -17.76
N LYS A 39 2.68 3.56 -17.10
CA LYS A 39 1.52 4.45 -17.01
C LYS A 39 1.90 5.81 -16.41
N VAL A 40 2.61 5.82 -15.29
CA VAL A 40 3.05 7.05 -14.61
C VAL A 40 3.89 7.91 -15.56
N SER A 41 4.83 7.30 -16.28
CA SER A 41 5.67 8.00 -17.26
C SER A 41 4.86 8.60 -18.42
N ILE A 42 3.90 7.85 -18.97
CA ILE A 42 3.08 8.36 -20.08
C ILE A 42 2.12 9.45 -19.59
N VAL A 43 1.45 9.21 -18.45
CA VAL A 43 0.47 10.15 -17.89
C VAL A 43 1.13 11.46 -17.46
N SER A 44 2.35 11.41 -16.89
CA SER A 44 3.09 12.63 -16.54
C SER A 44 3.35 13.53 -17.77
N ARG A 45 3.65 12.91 -18.91
CA ARG A 45 3.89 13.64 -20.16
C ARG A 45 2.61 14.18 -20.82
N LEU A 46 1.48 13.47 -20.66
CA LEU A 46 0.21 13.88 -21.26
C LEU A 46 -0.52 14.96 -20.45
N LEU A 47 -0.42 14.90 -19.12
CA LEU A 47 -1.19 15.78 -18.21
C LEU A 47 -0.34 16.85 -17.52
N GLY A 48 0.98 16.67 -17.46
CA GLY A 48 1.86 17.52 -16.66
C GLY A 48 1.56 17.46 -15.14
N PRO A 49 2.27 18.26 -14.32
CA PRO A 49 2.06 18.28 -12.87
C PRO A 49 0.65 18.72 -12.48
N VAL A 50 0.07 19.69 -13.21
CA VAL A 50 -1.28 20.23 -12.96
C VAL A 50 -2.36 19.14 -13.12
N GLY A 51 -2.37 18.46 -14.27
CA GLY A 51 -3.36 17.40 -14.50
C GLY A 51 -3.19 16.21 -13.58
N VAL A 52 -1.96 15.86 -13.18
CA VAL A 52 -1.68 14.84 -12.17
C VAL A 52 -2.20 15.29 -10.81
N GLY A 53 -2.05 16.57 -10.44
CA GLY A 53 -2.57 17.13 -9.20
C GLY A 53 -4.09 17.04 -9.11
N ILE A 54 -4.80 17.47 -10.15
CA ILE A 54 -6.27 17.34 -10.25
C ILE A 54 -6.69 15.87 -10.15
N THR A 55 -5.98 14.98 -10.83
CA THR A 55 -6.24 13.53 -10.78
C THR A 55 -6.05 12.98 -9.36
N ASP A 56 -5.04 13.46 -8.61
CA ASP A 56 -4.80 13.04 -7.22
C ASP A 56 -5.96 13.43 -6.31
N VAL A 57 -6.46 14.66 -6.40
CA VAL A 57 -7.61 15.13 -5.60
C VAL A 57 -8.84 14.25 -5.85
N TYR A 58 -9.16 13.94 -7.12
CA TYR A 58 -10.27 13.03 -7.44
C TYR A 58 -10.04 11.61 -6.95
N ASN A 59 -8.83 11.06 -7.09
CA ASN A 59 -8.49 9.73 -6.60
C ASN A 59 -8.62 9.64 -5.08
N ARG A 60 -8.09 10.60 -4.33
CA ARG A 60 -8.14 10.60 -2.86
C ARG A 60 -9.55 10.78 -2.33
N SER A 61 -10.36 11.64 -2.96
CA SER A 61 -11.77 11.78 -2.59
C SER A 61 -12.55 10.50 -2.83
N THR A 62 -12.33 9.84 -3.99
CA THR A 62 -12.96 8.54 -4.27
C THR A 62 -12.46 7.44 -3.36
N ASP A 63 -11.17 7.42 -2.98
CA ASP A 63 -10.62 6.44 -2.04
C ASP A 63 -11.19 6.61 -0.63
N LEU A 64 -11.40 7.85 -0.19
CA LEU A 64 -12.12 8.12 1.06
C LEU A 64 -13.56 7.58 0.98
N GLY A 65 -14.28 7.86 -0.11
CA GLY A 65 -15.62 7.35 -0.35
C GLY A 65 -15.67 5.80 -0.36
N LYS A 66 -14.73 5.15 -1.04
CA LYS A 66 -14.59 3.69 -1.07
C LYS A 66 -14.37 3.12 0.33
N LYS A 67 -13.48 3.71 1.14
CA LYS A 67 -13.21 3.28 2.51
C LYS A 67 -14.41 3.48 3.42
N ALA A 68 -15.12 4.61 3.27
CA ALA A 68 -16.33 4.89 4.04
C ALA A 68 -17.44 3.87 3.79
N THR A 69 -17.53 3.34 2.58
CA THR A 69 -18.63 2.46 2.15
C THR A 69 -18.25 0.97 2.13
N ASP A 70 -16.98 0.61 2.15
CA ASP A 70 -16.53 -0.78 2.21
C ASP A 70 -16.92 -1.48 3.52
N LEU A 71 -17.03 -0.74 4.61
CA LEU A 71 -17.34 -1.23 5.95
C LEU A 71 -16.52 -2.47 6.35
N GLY A 72 -15.32 -2.64 5.78
CA GLY A 72 -14.39 -3.73 6.04
C GLY A 72 -14.76 -5.08 5.40
N ILE A 73 -15.81 -5.12 4.57
CA ILE A 73 -16.26 -6.38 3.97
C ILE A 73 -15.19 -7.00 3.07
N SER A 74 -14.41 -6.19 2.38
CA SER A 74 -13.29 -6.65 1.56
C SER A 74 -12.22 -7.41 2.35
N TYR A 75 -12.13 -7.19 3.66
CA TYR A 75 -11.17 -7.83 4.55
C TYR A 75 -11.81 -9.02 5.28
N SER A 76 -12.92 -8.79 5.96
CA SER A 76 -13.61 -9.79 6.77
C SER A 76 -14.24 -10.91 5.93
N ALA A 77 -14.65 -10.63 4.68
CA ALA A 77 -15.14 -11.65 3.77
C ALA A 77 -14.06 -12.66 3.37
N VAL A 78 -12.80 -12.23 3.20
CA VAL A 78 -11.69 -13.14 2.92
C VAL A 78 -11.51 -14.11 4.07
N GLN A 79 -11.56 -13.62 5.30
CA GLN A 79 -11.46 -14.45 6.49
C GLN A 79 -12.64 -15.44 6.59
N ALA A 80 -13.88 -14.94 6.50
CA ALA A 80 -15.09 -15.75 6.59
C ALA A 80 -15.13 -16.88 5.55
N ILE A 81 -14.76 -16.60 4.29
CA ILE A 81 -14.73 -17.62 3.22
C ILE A 81 -13.59 -18.63 3.47
N SER A 82 -12.42 -18.17 3.94
CA SER A 82 -11.27 -19.05 4.21
C SER A 82 -11.53 -19.99 5.38
N GLU A 83 -12.19 -19.53 6.44
CA GLU A 83 -12.59 -20.33 7.62
C GLU A 83 -13.56 -21.44 7.22
N GLN A 84 -14.64 -21.10 6.50
CA GLN A 84 -15.62 -22.07 6.04
C GLN A 84 -15.02 -23.15 5.13
N ARG A 85 -14.04 -22.80 4.33
CA ARG A 85 -13.34 -23.75 3.46
C ARG A 85 -12.41 -24.68 4.26
N GLY A 86 -11.87 -24.21 5.41
CA GLY A 86 -10.94 -24.97 6.27
C GLY A 86 -11.63 -25.95 7.22
N GLU A 87 -12.76 -25.53 7.82
CA GLU A 87 -13.40 -26.28 8.90
C GLU A 87 -14.39 -27.36 8.42
N CYS A 88 -15.16 -27.11 7.38
CA CYS A 88 -16.26 -28.00 7.00
C CYS A 88 -16.11 -28.69 5.67
N GLY A 89 -15.23 -28.23 4.76
CA GLY A 89 -15.09 -28.83 3.41
C GLY A 89 -16.38 -28.90 2.59
N ASP A 90 -17.52 -28.44 3.15
CA ASP A 90 -18.83 -28.52 2.52
C ASP A 90 -19.01 -27.34 1.55
N GLY A 91 -19.03 -27.65 0.24
CA GLY A 91 -19.19 -26.69 -0.83
C GLY A 91 -20.41 -25.78 -0.67
N ASN A 92 -21.50 -26.29 -0.08
CA ASN A 92 -22.74 -25.54 0.11
C ASN A 92 -22.57 -24.37 1.11
N THR A 93 -21.78 -24.56 2.15
CA THR A 93 -21.52 -23.51 3.17
C THR A 93 -20.67 -22.39 2.59
N VAL A 94 -19.64 -22.72 1.80
CA VAL A 94 -18.82 -21.73 1.09
C VAL A 94 -19.65 -20.93 0.07
N GLU A 95 -20.52 -21.59 -0.73
CA GLU A 95 -21.42 -20.92 -1.67
C GLU A 95 -22.38 -19.98 -0.96
N TYR A 96 -22.91 -20.40 0.20
CA TYR A 96 -23.77 -19.54 1.02
C TYR A 96 -23.04 -18.29 1.51
N THR A 97 -21.83 -18.42 2.03
CA THR A 97 -21.02 -17.29 2.49
C THR A 97 -20.70 -16.35 1.33
N ILE A 98 -20.35 -16.87 0.15
CA ILE A 98 -20.15 -16.05 -1.05
C ILE A 98 -21.44 -15.30 -1.43
N LYS A 99 -22.60 -15.94 -1.34
CA LYS A 99 -23.91 -15.30 -1.59
C LYS A 99 -24.17 -14.16 -0.60
N VAL A 100 -23.82 -14.32 0.68
CA VAL A 100 -23.89 -13.25 1.71
C VAL A 100 -23.00 -12.08 1.31
N VAL A 101 -21.71 -12.34 1.02
CA VAL A 101 -20.74 -11.32 0.64
C VAL A 101 -21.18 -10.53 -0.58
N ARG A 102 -21.63 -11.20 -1.67
CA ARG A 102 -22.13 -10.55 -2.89
C ARG A 102 -23.38 -9.71 -2.64
N SER A 103 -24.32 -10.21 -1.84
CA SER A 103 -25.54 -9.47 -1.50
C SER A 103 -25.20 -8.18 -0.75
N TRP A 104 -24.29 -8.24 0.19
CA TRP A 104 -23.83 -7.06 0.93
C TRP A 104 -22.97 -6.12 0.09
N SER A 105 -22.09 -6.64 -0.76
CA SER A 105 -21.32 -5.80 -1.70
C SER A 105 -22.22 -5.02 -2.64
N LEU A 106 -23.34 -5.60 -3.04
CA LEU A 106 -24.35 -4.90 -3.86
C LEU A 106 -25.08 -3.81 -3.07
N TRP A 107 -25.50 -4.09 -1.82
CA TRP A 107 -26.06 -3.06 -0.93
C TRP A 107 -25.09 -1.91 -0.68
N LEU A 108 -23.82 -2.21 -0.38
CA LEU A 108 -22.78 -1.22 -0.15
C LEU A 108 -22.44 -0.42 -1.41
N SER A 109 -22.51 -1.05 -2.58
CA SER A 109 -22.35 -0.36 -3.87
C SER A 109 -23.44 0.69 -4.08
N ILE A 110 -24.70 0.33 -3.87
CA ILE A 110 -25.83 1.26 -4.00
C ILE A 110 -25.70 2.38 -2.96
N LEU A 111 -25.50 2.02 -1.70
CA LEU A 111 -25.35 2.97 -0.61
C LEU A 111 -24.18 3.94 -0.85
N GLY A 112 -23.01 3.39 -1.24
CA GLY A 112 -21.81 4.17 -1.52
C GLY A 112 -21.98 5.12 -2.69
N THR A 113 -22.62 4.66 -3.77
CA THR A 113 -22.93 5.52 -4.92
C THR A 113 -23.86 6.66 -4.52
N LEU A 114 -24.95 6.37 -3.80
CA LEU A 114 -25.90 7.39 -3.36
C LEU A 114 -25.26 8.38 -2.38
N LEU A 115 -24.54 7.87 -1.37
CA LEU A 115 -23.87 8.70 -0.38
C LEU A 115 -22.87 9.66 -1.03
N PHE A 116 -22.00 9.14 -1.91
CA PHE A 116 -21.01 9.97 -2.60
C PHE A 116 -21.68 10.96 -3.57
N PHE A 117 -22.75 10.56 -4.24
CA PHE A 117 -23.53 11.42 -5.13
C PHE A 117 -24.16 12.63 -4.39
N PHE A 118 -24.75 12.39 -3.21
CA PHE A 118 -25.30 13.47 -2.40
C PHE A 118 -24.24 14.32 -1.70
N MET A 119 -23.08 13.74 -1.39
CA MET A 119 -21.93 14.48 -0.85
C MET A 119 -21.16 15.27 -1.92
N ALA A 120 -21.41 15.04 -3.22
CA ALA A 120 -20.68 15.69 -4.31
C ALA A 120 -20.58 17.23 -4.20
N PRO A 121 -21.64 17.98 -3.85
CA PRO A 121 -21.53 19.44 -3.68
C PRO A 121 -20.58 19.84 -2.55
N LEU A 122 -20.57 19.08 -1.45
CA LEU A 122 -19.69 19.30 -0.30
C LEU A 122 -18.25 18.99 -0.66
N LEU A 123 -18.00 17.87 -1.35
CA LEU A 123 -16.68 17.48 -1.83
C LEU A 123 -16.12 18.49 -2.84
N SER A 124 -16.95 19.00 -3.75
CA SER A 124 -16.54 20.07 -4.69
C SER A 124 -16.08 21.32 -3.94
N ARG A 125 -16.86 21.81 -3.00
CA ARG A 125 -16.51 22.98 -2.19
C ARG A 125 -15.23 22.80 -1.38
N TRP A 126 -15.04 21.63 -0.79
CA TRP A 126 -13.86 21.36 0.04
C TRP A 126 -12.60 21.15 -0.79
N SER A 127 -12.73 20.50 -1.96
CA SER A 127 -11.56 20.18 -2.78
C SER A 127 -11.07 21.35 -3.63
N PHE A 128 -11.98 22.27 -4.01
CA PHE A 128 -11.72 23.32 -4.99
C PHE A 128 -12.11 24.72 -4.46
N ASP A 129 -11.68 25.02 -3.24
CA ASP A 129 -11.77 26.36 -2.60
C ASP A 129 -13.15 27.03 -2.72
N GLY A 130 -14.22 26.29 -2.42
CA GLY A 130 -15.59 26.77 -2.47
C GLY A 130 -16.26 26.69 -3.85
N ASP A 131 -15.53 26.29 -4.91
CA ASP A 131 -16.10 26.16 -6.24
C ASP A 131 -17.04 24.94 -6.36
N THR A 132 -18.24 25.19 -6.85
CA THR A 132 -19.26 24.16 -7.07
C THR A 132 -19.34 23.65 -8.50
N THR A 133 -18.54 24.22 -9.41
CA THR A 133 -18.52 23.84 -10.84
C THR A 133 -18.17 22.38 -11.04
N TYR A 134 -17.30 21.83 -10.16
CA TYR A 134 -16.87 20.43 -10.19
C TYR A 134 -17.88 19.44 -9.61
N THR A 135 -19.04 19.90 -9.09
CA THR A 135 -20.06 19.02 -8.47
C THR A 135 -20.51 17.91 -9.39
N ASN A 136 -20.75 18.20 -10.68
CA ASN A 136 -21.19 17.18 -11.64
C ASN A 136 -20.11 16.13 -11.90
N MET A 137 -18.83 16.50 -11.83
CA MET A 137 -17.71 15.58 -11.95
C MET A 137 -17.67 14.62 -10.75
N PHE A 138 -17.83 15.11 -9.52
CA PHE A 138 -17.95 14.25 -8.34
C PHE A 138 -19.19 13.34 -8.39
N ARG A 139 -20.34 13.82 -8.93
CA ARG A 139 -21.52 12.97 -9.16
C ARG A 139 -21.22 11.82 -10.12
N MET A 140 -20.49 12.06 -11.20
CA MET A 140 -20.05 10.99 -12.10
C MET A 140 -19.11 10.01 -11.41
N LEU A 141 -18.20 10.49 -10.58
CA LEU A 141 -17.27 9.67 -9.80
C LEU A 141 -17.95 8.80 -8.74
N SER A 142 -19.20 9.10 -8.35
CA SER A 142 -19.96 8.24 -7.42
C SER A 142 -20.10 6.80 -7.93
N LEU A 143 -20.20 6.60 -9.24
CA LEU A 143 -20.20 5.28 -9.87
C LEU A 143 -18.88 4.52 -9.63
N THR A 144 -17.73 5.21 -9.55
CA THR A 144 -16.44 4.56 -9.26
C THR A 144 -16.42 3.98 -7.85
N VAL A 145 -17.07 4.66 -6.89
CA VAL A 145 -17.21 4.19 -5.50
C VAL A 145 -18.08 2.92 -5.48
N GLY A 146 -19.22 2.92 -6.16
CA GLY A 146 -20.08 1.74 -6.30
C GLY A 146 -19.39 0.55 -6.97
N CYS A 147 -18.72 0.78 -8.10
CA CYS A 147 -17.92 -0.25 -8.77
C CYS A 147 -16.86 -0.85 -7.86
N SER A 148 -16.23 -0.01 -7.02
CA SER A 148 -15.18 -0.47 -6.09
C SER A 148 -15.71 -1.36 -4.98
N ALA A 149 -16.93 -1.11 -4.46
CA ALA A 149 -17.56 -1.96 -3.46
C ALA A 149 -17.90 -3.35 -4.02
N LEU A 150 -18.44 -3.41 -5.26
CA LEU A 150 -18.69 -4.69 -5.96
C LEU A 150 -17.38 -5.44 -6.22
N MET A 151 -16.37 -4.73 -6.72
CA MET A 151 -15.06 -5.31 -7.00
C MET A 151 -14.43 -5.88 -5.72
N GLY A 152 -14.52 -5.16 -4.59
CA GLY A 152 -14.02 -5.60 -3.29
C GLY A 152 -14.59 -6.97 -2.89
N GLY A 153 -15.90 -7.16 -3.05
CA GLY A 153 -16.58 -8.44 -2.79
C GLY A 153 -16.09 -9.57 -3.69
N GLU A 154 -15.99 -9.34 -5.01
CA GLU A 154 -15.54 -10.37 -5.95
C GLU A 154 -14.04 -10.74 -5.75
N VAL A 155 -13.19 -9.76 -5.45
CA VAL A 155 -11.79 -10.00 -5.10
C VAL A 155 -11.67 -10.75 -3.77
N ALA A 156 -12.54 -10.46 -2.78
CA ALA A 156 -12.57 -11.21 -1.53
C ALA A 156 -12.97 -12.68 -1.76
N VAL A 157 -13.89 -12.96 -2.68
CA VAL A 157 -14.24 -14.33 -3.10
C VAL A 157 -13.03 -15.07 -3.67
N LEU A 158 -12.26 -14.43 -4.57
CA LEU A 158 -11.06 -15.04 -5.15
C LEU A 158 -9.96 -15.29 -4.11
N LYS A 159 -9.71 -14.34 -3.20
CA LYS A 159 -8.71 -14.45 -2.14
C LYS A 159 -9.11 -15.48 -1.08
N GLY A 160 -10.35 -15.39 -0.58
CA GLY A 160 -10.89 -16.35 0.41
C GLY A 160 -10.97 -17.76 -0.14
N GLY A 161 -11.24 -17.89 -1.45
CA GLY A 161 -11.17 -19.16 -2.20
C GLY A 161 -9.73 -19.68 -2.41
N ARG A 162 -8.69 -18.98 -1.92
CA ARG A 162 -7.26 -19.31 -2.10
C ARG A 162 -6.85 -19.50 -3.57
N MET A 163 -7.46 -18.75 -4.48
CA MET A 163 -7.22 -18.85 -5.92
C MET A 163 -6.07 -17.93 -6.35
N VAL A 164 -4.86 -18.18 -5.83
CA VAL A 164 -3.69 -17.33 -6.00
C VAL A 164 -3.41 -16.98 -7.47
N GLY A 165 -3.46 -17.97 -8.37
CA GLY A 165 -3.25 -17.74 -9.81
C GLY A 165 -4.30 -16.82 -10.43
N ARG A 166 -5.59 -16.92 -10.03
CA ARG A 166 -6.65 -16.02 -10.56
C ARG A 166 -6.50 -14.60 -10.01
N VAL A 167 -6.08 -14.46 -8.74
CA VAL A 167 -5.77 -13.15 -8.14
C VAL A 167 -4.60 -12.49 -8.87
N ALA A 168 -3.55 -13.26 -9.20
CA ALA A 168 -2.41 -12.77 -9.96
C ALA A 168 -2.82 -12.28 -11.37
N TRP A 169 -3.60 -13.09 -12.11
CA TRP A 169 -4.14 -12.70 -13.41
C TRP A 169 -5.08 -11.49 -13.34
N TYR A 170 -5.95 -11.43 -12.32
CA TYR A 170 -6.78 -10.26 -12.06
C TYR A 170 -5.94 -9.00 -11.91
N GLN A 171 -4.87 -9.03 -11.11
CA GLN A 171 -3.98 -7.87 -10.90
C GLN A 171 -3.29 -7.44 -12.20
N LEU A 172 -2.78 -8.40 -12.98
CA LEU A 172 -2.11 -8.11 -14.25
C LEU A 172 -3.07 -7.48 -15.26
N LEU A 173 -4.25 -8.10 -15.46
CA LEU A 173 -5.26 -7.59 -16.39
C LEU A 173 -5.79 -6.23 -15.94
N SER A 174 -5.96 -6.02 -14.64
CA SER A 174 -6.37 -4.70 -14.09
C SER A 174 -5.33 -3.62 -14.40
N ALA A 175 -4.04 -3.92 -14.30
CA ALA A 175 -2.98 -2.98 -14.65
C ALA A 175 -2.98 -2.67 -16.16
N ILE A 176 -3.23 -3.66 -17.00
CA ILE A 176 -3.35 -3.48 -18.46
C ILE A 176 -4.58 -2.63 -18.79
N VAL A 177 -5.75 -2.91 -18.19
CA VAL A 177 -6.97 -2.12 -18.40
C VAL A 177 -6.73 -0.67 -17.97
N MET A 178 -6.10 -0.45 -16.82
CA MET A 178 -5.78 0.89 -16.33
C MET A 178 -4.90 1.67 -17.32
N LEU A 179 -3.90 1.03 -17.91
CA LEU A 179 -3.04 1.65 -18.93
C LEU A 179 -3.81 1.89 -20.24
N ALA A 180 -4.53 0.87 -20.73
CA ALA A 180 -5.26 0.92 -21.98
C ALA A 180 -6.41 1.94 -21.99
N VAL A 181 -6.98 2.26 -20.84
CA VAL A 181 -8.02 3.28 -20.71
C VAL A 181 -7.42 4.67 -20.50
N ALA A 182 -6.44 4.77 -19.56
CA ALA A 182 -5.90 6.08 -19.19
C ALA A 182 -5.19 6.78 -20.36
N VAL A 183 -4.36 6.05 -21.11
CA VAL A 183 -3.55 6.65 -22.18
C VAL A 183 -4.42 7.25 -23.29
N PRO A 184 -5.41 6.55 -23.88
CA PRO A 184 -6.28 7.16 -24.87
C PRO A 184 -7.12 8.32 -24.32
N CYS A 185 -7.70 8.17 -23.12
CA CYS A 185 -8.49 9.23 -22.52
C CYS A 185 -7.69 10.53 -22.36
N TYR A 186 -6.45 10.43 -21.87
CA TYR A 186 -5.62 11.60 -21.66
C TYR A 186 -5.01 12.15 -22.97
N HIS A 187 -4.73 11.27 -23.93
CA HIS A 187 -4.20 11.69 -25.22
C HIS A 187 -5.23 12.49 -26.04
N PHE A 188 -6.50 12.04 -26.06
CA PHE A 188 -7.54 12.69 -26.89
C PHE A 188 -8.23 13.85 -26.19
N TRP A 189 -8.42 13.78 -24.85
CA TRP A 189 -9.19 14.76 -24.09
C TRP A 189 -8.39 15.55 -23.05
N GLY A 190 -7.08 15.27 -22.89
CA GLY A 190 -6.24 15.95 -21.89
C GLY A 190 -6.84 15.89 -20.49
N ILE A 191 -6.93 17.05 -19.83
CA ILE A 191 -7.50 17.16 -18.46
C ILE A 191 -8.98 16.77 -18.43
N ALA A 192 -9.78 17.07 -19.47
CA ALA A 192 -11.17 16.65 -19.54
C ALA A 192 -11.34 15.11 -19.57
N GLY A 193 -10.29 14.38 -19.98
CA GLY A 193 -10.24 12.92 -19.98
C GLY A 193 -10.08 12.29 -18.61
N ILE A 194 -9.84 13.07 -17.53
CA ILE A 194 -9.61 12.52 -16.18
C ILE A 194 -10.83 11.74 -15.68
N ILE A 195 -12.00 12.37 -15.71
CA ILE A 195 -13.25 11.73 -15.21
C ILE A 195 -13.64 10.50 -16.03
N PRO A 196 -13.70 10.55 -17.37
CA PRO A 196 -13.94 9.37 -18.19
C PRO A 196 -12.92 8.26 -17.93
N SER A 197 -11.64 8.60 -17.80
CA SER A 197 -10.58 7.63 -17.52
C SER A 197 -10.80 6.91 -16.18
N LEU A 198 -11.09 7.63 -15.11
CA LEU A 198 -11.33 7.04 -13.78
C LEU A 198 -12.57 6.13 -13.81
N LEU A 199 -13.66 6.57 -14.45
CA LEU A 199 -14.91 5.81 -14.54
C LEU A 199 -14.74 4.55 -15.37
N LEU A 200 -14.20 4.66 -16.59
CA LEU A 200 -13.99 3.53 -17.49
C LEU A 200 -13.01 2.51 -16.91
N THR A 201 -11.97 3.00 -16.22
CA THR A 201 -11.02 2.13 -15.51
C THR A 201 -11.72 1.35 -14.40
N ALA A 202 -12.57 2.00 -13.58
CA ALA A 202 -13.31 1.32 -12.51
C ALA A 202 -14.27 0.24 -13.07
N ILE A 203 -14.98 0.55 -14.13
CA ILE A 203 -15.87 -0.41 -14.81
C ILE A 203 -15.07 -1.57 -15.42
N GLY A 204 -13.96 -1.27 -16.09
CA GLY A 204 -13.11 -2.28 -16.69
C GLY A 204 -12.50 -3.25 -15.68
N ILE A 205 -11.99 -2.72 -14.56
CA ILE A 205 -11.42 -3.55 -13.48
C ILE A 205 -12.52 -4.38 -12.80
N LEU A 206 -13.71 -3.81 -12.58
CA LEU A 206 -14.86 -4.57 -12.08
C LEU A 206 -15.21 -5.71 -13.05
N GLY A 207 -15.25 -5.46 -14.36
CA GLY A 207 -15.49 -6.48 -15.38
C GLY A 207 -14.47 -7.63 -15.32
N VAL A 208 -13.19 -7.32 -15.14
CA VAL A 208 -12.13 -8.32 -14.95
C VAL A 208 -12.34 -9.13 -13.67
N ALA A 209 -12.69 -8.48 -12.55
CA ALA A 209 -12.97 -9.17 -11.28
C ALA A 209 -14.16 -10.13 -11.41
N CYS A 210 -15.26 -9.66 -11.98
CA CYS A 210 -16.46 -10.46 -12.23
C CYS A 210 -16.16 -11.64 -13.17
N TRP A 211 -15.42 -11.42 -14.26
CA TRP A 211 -15.06 -12.48 -15.20
C TRP A 211 -14.28 -13.62 -14.54
N HIS A 212 -13.30 -13.29 -13.70
CA HIS A 212 -12.51 -14.29 -12.97
C HIS A 212 -13.34 -15.01 -11.88
N SER A 213 -14.19 -14.28 -11.16
CA SER A 213 -14.96 -14.81 -10.05
C SER A 213 -16.15 -15.66 -10.52
N PHE A 214 -16.90 -15.20 -11.55
CA PHE A 214 -18.09 -15.91 -12.05
C PHE A 214 -17.78 -17.21 -12.76
N LYS A 215 -16.56 -17.37 -13.29
CA LYS A 215 -16.09 -18.65 -13.84
C LYS A 215 -16.00 -19.76 -12.79
N VAL A 216 -15.88 -19.41 -11.50
CA VAL A 216 -15.77 -20.40 -10.42
C VAL A 216 -17.07 -20.57 -9.68
N TYR A 217 -17.65 -19.44 -9.28
CA TYR A 217 -18.88 -19.41 -8.52
C TYR A 217 -19.93 -18.61 -9.31
N PRO A 218 -21.02 -19.25 -9.75
CA PRO A 218 -22.12 -18.55 -10.42
C PRO A 218 -22.62 -17.37 -9.59
N TYR A 219 -22.98 -16.27 -10.24
CA TYR A 219 -23.48 -15.09 -9.54
C TYR A 219 -24.84 -15.36 -8.91
N ARG A 220 -24.89 -15.36 -7.59
CA ARG A 220 -26.13 -15.56 -6.81
C ARG A 220 -26.19 -14.53 -5.70
N VAL A 221 -27.31 -13.80 -5.62
CA VAL A 221 -27.60 -12.80 -4.60
C VAL A 221 -29.01 -13.01 -4.02
N ALA A 222 -29.23 -12.55 -2.79
CA ALA A 222 -30.54 -12.51 -2.17
C ALA A 222 -30.65 -11.27 -1.27
N LEU A 223 -31.14 -10.17 -1.81
CA LEU A 223 -31.08 -8.86 -1.16
C LEU A 223 -32.02 -8.72 0.05
N PHE A 224 -33.16 -9.42 0.04
CA PHE A 224 -34.23 -9.26 1.05
C PHE A 224 -34.34 -10.43 2.03
N SER A 225 -33.34 -11.33 2.07
CA SER A 225 -33.32 -12.43 3.04
C SER A 225 -32.86 -11.96 4.39
N ARG A 226 -33.71 -12.04 5.44
CA ARG A 226 -33.38 -11.67 6.82
C ARG A 226 -32.12 -12.38 7.33
N ARG A 227 -31.94 -13.66 6.98
CA ARG A 227 -30.76 -14.43 7.37
C ARG A 227 -29.49 -13.86 6.76
N ILE A 228 -29.49 -13.53 5.47
CA ILE A 228 -28.34 -12.93 4.77
C ILE A 228 -27.99 -11.57 5.36
N ILE A 229 -28.98 -10.78 5.75
CA ILE A 229 -28.74 -9.47 6.38
C ILE A 229 -28.03 -9.66 7.74
N ILE A 230 -28.49 -10.58 8.57
CA ILE A 230 -27.90 -10.83 9.91
C ILE A 230 -26.46 -11.37 9.78
N ASP A 231 -26.27 -12.39 8.92
CA ASP A 231 -24.95 -13.01 8.74
C ASP A 231 -23.93 -12.03 8.15
N GLY A 232 -24.35 -11.16 7.23
CA GLY A 232 -23.50 -10.13 6.69
C GLY A 232 -23.16 -9.01 7.69
N LEU A 233 -24.10 -8.62 8.57
CA LEU A 233 -23.80 -7.71 9.69
C LEU A 233 -22.74 -8.26 10.61
N TYR A 234 -22.74 -9.57 10.86
CA TYR A 234 -21.68 -10.23 11.65
C TYR A 234 -20.31 -10.09 10.97
N ILE A 235 -20.24 -10.33 9.66
CA ILE A 235 -19.00 -10.15 8.86
C ILE A 235 -18.52 -8.70 8.93
N ILE A 236 -19.40 -7.72 8.71
CA ILE A 236 -19.08 -6.29 8.77
C ILE A 236 -18.54 -5.89 10.15
N ARG A 237 -19.15 -6.37 11.23
CA ARG A 237 -18.71 -6.06 12.59
C ARG A 237 -17.25 -6.46 12.85
N GLN A 238 -16.79 -7.56 12.26
CA GLN A 238 -15.40 -7.98 12.36
C GLN A 238 -14.44 -7.06 11.60
N GLY A 239 -14.88 -6.47 10.47
CA GLY A 239 -14.09 -5.57 9.63
C GLY A 239 -14.05 -4.10 10.07
N LEU A 240 -14.91 -3.69 11.01
CA LEU A 240 -15.13 -2.27 11.34
C LEU A 240 -13.87 -1.53 11.79
N ASN A 241 -13.01 -2.15 12.59
CA ASN A 241 -11.77 -1.53 13.06
C ASN A 241 -10.79 -1.27 11.90
N TYR A 242 -10.72 -2.18 10.93
CA TYR A 242 -9.90 -2.00 9.73
C TYR A 242 -10.47 -0.89 8.83
N THR A 243 -11.81 -0.76 8.78
CA THR A 243 -12.46 0.34 8.06
C THR A 243 -12.13 1.69 8.68
N LEU A 244 -12.21 1.81 10.00
CA LEU A 244 -11.89 3.05 10.71
C LEU A 244 -10.44 3.46 10.49
N ALA A 245 -9.49 2.52 10.61
CA ALA A 245 -8.08 2.77 10.30
C ALA A 245 -7.89 3.20 8.83
N GLY A 246 -8.53 2.52 7.89
CA GLY A 246 -8.51 2.87 6.47
C GLY A 246 -9.11 4.25 6.17
N LEU A 247 -10.18 4.64 6.86
CA LEU A 247 -10.79 5.97 6.76
C LEU A 247 -9.87 7.06 7.28
N LEU A 248 -9.23 6.85 8.43
CA LEU A 248 -8.26 7.78 9.00
C LEU A 248 -7.08 7.99 8.05
N ASN A 249 -6.54 6.89 7.50
CA ASN A 249 -5.47 6.94 6.51
C ASN A 249 -5.89 7.76 5.28
N SER A 250 -6.96 7.36 4.60
CA SER A 250 -7.42 8.03 3.38
C SER A 250 -7.84 9.47 3.63
N GLY A 251 -8.47 9.73 4.77
CA GLY A 251 -8.87 11.08 5.21
C GLY A 251 -7.68 12.00 5.43
N ALA A 252 -6.64 11.52 6.12
CA ALA A 252 -5.43 12.29 6.37
C ALA A 252 -4.70 12.67 5.07
N TYR A 253 -4.52 11.71 4.17
CA TYR A 253 -3.92 12.00 2.86
C TYR A 253 -4.79 12.94 2.00
N TYR A 254 -6.11 12.79 2.06
CA TYR A 254 -7.03 13.69 1.36
C TYR A 254 -6.97 15.11 1.90
N LEU A 255 -6.92 15.29 3.22
CA LEU A 255 -6.75 16.60 3.84
C LEU A 255 -5.44 17.28 3.43
N VAL A 256 -4.34 16.54 3.37
CA VAL A 256 -3.07 17.06 2.88
C VAL A 256 -3.20 17.50 1.42
N SER A 257 -3.78 16.67 0.54
CA SER A 257 -3.95 17.02 -0.87
C SER A 257 -4.84 18.25 -1.08
N ILE A 258 -5.95 18.36 -0.34
CA ILE A 258 -6.81 19.56 -0.37
C ILE A 258 -6.03 20.79 0.06
N TYR A 259 -5.30 20.71 1.18
CA TYR A 259 -4.55 21.84 1.69
C TYR A 259 -3.51 22.34 0.67
N LEU A 260 -2.79 21.39 0.02
CA LEU A 260 -1.86 21.73 -1.03
C LEU A 260 -2.54 22.36 -2.25
N PHE A 261 -3.73 21.89 -2.61
CA PHE A 261 -4.49 22.41 -3.74
C PHE A 261 -4.97 23.84 -3.48
N THR A 262 -5.46 24.12 -2.26
CA THR A 262 -6.05 25.42 -1.89
C THR A 262 -5.02 26.49 -1.50
N HIS A 263 -3.86 26.11 -0.95
CA HIS A 263 -2.85 27.04 -0.43
C HIS A 263 -1.52 27.02 -1.21
N GLY A 264 -1.34 26.03 -2.06
CA GLY A 264 -0.24 25.92 -3.00
C GLY A 264 -0.72 26.15 -4.44
N ASN A 265 -0.25 25.32 -5.33
CA ASN A 265 -0.75 25.26 -6.70
C ASN A 265 -1.01 23.80 -7.13
N GLU A 266 -1.81 23.65 -8.20
CA GLU A 266 -2.20 22.34 -8.72
C GLU A 266 -0.99 21.46 -9.10
N GLY A 267 0.08 22.06 -9.60
CA GLY A 267 1.32 21.37 -9.95
C GLY A 267 2.07 20.84 -8.74
N GLU A 268 1.99 21.52 -7.59
CA GLU A 268 2.59 21.04 -6.33
C GLU A 268 1.89 19.79 -5.81
N VAL A 269 0.55 19.69 -5.98
CA VAL A 269 -0.19 18.46 -5.67
C VAL A 269 0.28 17.30 -6.56
N GLY A 270 0.51 17.56 -7.84
CA GLY A 270 1.06 16.58 -8.77
C GLY A 270 2.46 16.09 -8.38
N CYS A 271 3.34 17.03 -8.02
CA CYS A 271 4.67 16.70 -7.50
C CYS A 271 4.59 15.89 -6.20
N TYR A 272 3.70 16.27 -5.29
CA TYR A 272 3.44 15.50 -4.06
C TYR A 272 2.95 14.09 -4.35
N SER A 273 1.97 13.96 -5.24
CA SER A 273 1.38 12.66 -5.59
C SER A 273 2.43 11.68 -6.11
N TYR A 274 3.23 12.11 -7.09
CA TYR A 274 4.26 11.26 -7.67
C TYR A 274 5.45 11.03 -6.74
N GLY A 275 5.87 12.04 -5.97
CA GLY A 275 6.91 11.85 -4.94
C GLY A 275 6.48 10.83 -3.89
N ASN A 276 5.25 10.93 -3.38
CA ASN A 276 4.69 9.96 -2.43
C ASN A 276 4.53 8.55 -3.04
N LEU A 277 4.15 8.47 -4.32
CA LEU A 277 4.07 7.20 -5.06
C LEU A 277 5.44 6.49 -5.10
N LEU A 278 6.51 7.22 -5.45
CA LEU A 278 7.86 6.69 -5.52
C LEU A 278 8.36 6.18 -4.15
N ILE A 279 8.13 6.95 -3.08
CA ILE A 279 8.44 6.53 -1.70
C ILE A 279 7.64 5.27 -1.33
N SER A 280 6.36 5.21 -1.72
CA SER A 280 5.48 4.08 -1.45
C SER A 280 5.95 2.80 -2.14
N TYR A 281 6.48 2.87 -3.37
CA TYR A 281 7.08 1.71 -4.02
C TYR A 281 8.29 1.17 -3.27
N LEU A 282 9.19 2.05 -2.81
CA LEU A 282 10.33 1.62 -2.00
C LEU A 282 9.89 1.00 -0.67
N SER A 283 8.89 1.61 -0.03
CA SER A 283 8.26 1.08 1.19
C SER A 283 7.68 -0.33 0.95
N MET A 284 6.91 -0.51 -0.13
CA MET A 284 6.31 -1.79 -0.47
C MET A 284 7.36 -2.89 -0.70
N LEU A 285 8.42 -2.59 -1.46
CA LEU A 285 9.50 -3.55 -1.72
C LEU A 285 10.20 -4.01 -0.44
N THR A 286 10.34 -3.11 0.55
CA THR A 286 11.07 -3.40 1.79
C THR A 286 10.20 -4.14 2.81
N PHE A 287 8.93 -3.75 2.93
CA PHE A 287 8.07 -4.21 4.02
C PHE A 287 7.08 -5.33 3.62
N ALA A 288 7.04 -5.74 2.36
CA ALA A 288 6.10 -6.76 1.86
C ALA A 288 6.15 -8.10 2.62
N ALA A 289 7.31 -8.47 3.15
CA ALA A 289 7.48 -9.71 3.90
C ALA A 289 6.90 -9.67 5.32
N LEU A 290 6.56 -8.50 5.86
CA LEU A 290 6.06 -8.37 7.22
C LEU A 290 4.70 -9.07 7.41
N ASP A 291 3.79 -8.89 6.48
CA ASP A 291 2.46 -9.50 6.57
C ASP A 291 2.49 -11.01 6.36
N SER A 292 3.33 -11.49 5.45
CA SER A 292 3.34 -12.88 5.02
C SER A 292 4.18 -13.81 5.89
N GLU A 293 5.31 -13.32 6.44
CA GLU A 293 6.26 -14.14 7.19
C GLU A 293 6.36 -13.75 8.67
N TYR A 294 6.52 -12.45 8.94
CA TYR A 294 6.81 -11.98 10.29
C TYR A 294 5.57 -12.06 11.20
N PHE A 295 4.41 -11.57 10.73
CA PHE A 295 3.19 -11.54 11.54
C PHE A 295 2.74 -12.92 12.04
N PRO A 296 2.70 -14.00 11.23
CA PRO A 296 2.39 -15.35 11.73
C PRO A 296 3.38 -15.85 12.79
N ARG A 297 4.69 -15.58 12.61
CA ARG A 297 5.72 -15.96 13.60
C ARG A 297 5.54 -15.22 14.91
N LEU A 298 5.24 -13.92 14.86
CA LEU A 298 5.00 -13.11 16.05
C LEU A 298 3.75 -13.58 16.78
N SER A 299 2.68 -13.87 16.06
CA SER A 299 1.42 -14.40 16.62
C SER A 299 1.60 -15.74 17.32
N ALA A 300 2.46 -16.61 16.81
CA ALA A 300 2.78 -17.90 17.44
C ALA A 300 3.48 -17.77 18.80
N VAL A 301 4.22 -16.67 19.04
CA VAL A 301 4.97 -16.44 20.29
C VAL A 301 4.37 -15.32 21.15
N ASN A 302 3.20 -14.79 20.81
CA ASN A 302 2.59 -13.60 21.42
C ASN A 302 2.34 -13.70 22.93
N LYS A 303 2.16 -14.93 23.46
CA LYS A 303 1.97 -15.20 24.89
C LYS A 303 3.27 -15.06 25.71
N ASN A 304 4.43 -15.22 25.08
CA ASN A 304 5.72 -15.12 25.74
C ASN A 304 6.39 -13.78 25.41
N ARG A 305 6.38 -12.85 26.37
CA ARG A 305 6.92 -11.50 26.24
C ARG A 305 8.38 -11.48 25.79
N GLU A 306 9.22 -12.34 26.37
CA GLU A 306 10.64 -12.35 26.06
C GLU A 306 10.91 -12.82 24.63
N ARG A 307 10.23 -13.88 24.18
CA ARG A 307 10.32 -14.39 22.81
C ARG A 307 9.79 -13.39 21.81
N SER A 308 8.65 -12.74 22.12
CA SER A 308 8.10 -11.68 21.26
C SER A 308 9.07 -10.51 21.13
N ASN A 309 9.65 -10.03 22.25
CA ASN A 309 10.63 -8.93 22.22
C ASN A 309 11.88 -9.29 21.41
N LYS A 310 12.41 -10.51 21.55
CA LYS A 310 13.55 -11.00 20.77
C LYS A 310 13.23 -11.04 19.28
N LEU A 311 12.04 -11.52 18.90
CA LEU A 311 11.62 -11.62 17.51
C LEU A 311 11.44 -10.23 16.87
N VAL A 312 10.78 -9.29 17.58
CA VAL A 312 10.61 -7.90 17.10
C VAL A 312 11.97 -7.24 16.89
N ASN A 313 12.89 -7.33 17.87
CA ASN A 313 14.22 -6.75 17.75
C ASN A 313 15.01 -7.34 16.56
N ALA A 314 14.98 -8.66 16.38
CA ALA A 314 15.64 -9.30 15.25
C ALA A 314 15.09 -8.82 13.90
N GLN A 315 13.76 -8.63 13.79
CA GLN A 315 13.14 -8.11 12.59
C GLN A 315 13.52 -6.66 12.32
N VAL A 316 13.55 -5.81 13.36
CA VAL A 316 14.01 -4.41 13.27
C VAL A 316 15.45 -4.34 12.81
N GLU A 317 16.37 -5.14 13.40
CA GLU A 317 17.77 -5.19 13.01
C GLU A 317 17.94 -5.50 11.51
N ILE A 318 17.25 -6.50 11.00
CA ILE A 318 17.29 -6.89 9.58
C ILE A 318 16.75 -5.76 8.69
N LEU A 319 15.61 -5.18 9.03
CA LEU A 319 15.00 -4.13 8.23
C LEU A 319 15.85 -2.86 8.18
N MET A 320 16.41 -2.42 9.31
CA MET A 320 17.31 -1.26 9.35
C MET A 320 18.52 -1.43 8.43
N VAL A 321 19.12 -2.61 8.46
CA VAL A 321 20.29 -2.92 7.64
C VAL A 321 19.96 -3.01 6.16
N LEU A 322 18.78 -3.51 5.80
CA LEU A 322 18.35 -3.63 4.41
C LEU A 322 17.87 -2.29 3.83
N ILE A 323 17.12 -1.51 4.61
CA ILE A 323 16.47 -0.30 4.08
C ILE A 323 17.46 0.86 3.88
N THR A 324 18.49 0.99 4.74
CA THR A 324 19.39 2.15 4.69
C THR A 324 20.10 2.29 3.35
N PRO A 325 20.78 1.28 2.78
CA PRO A 325 21.39 1.41 1.46
C PRO A 325 20.37 1.70 0.36
N LEU A 326 19.15 1.17 0.48
CA LEU A 326 18.06 1.44 -0.47
C LEU A 326 17.61 2.89 -0.40
N ILE A 327 17.45 3.46 0.81
CA ILE A 327 17.13 4.88 1.01
C ILE A 327 18.21 5.76 0.39
N ILE A 328 19.48 5.48 0.67
CA ILE A 328 20.61 6.28 0.19
C ILE A 328 20.68 6.21 -1.34
N CYS A 329 20.60 5.01 -1.91
CA CYS A 329 20.58 4.82 -3.36
C CYS A 329 19.42 5.56 -4.02
N PHE A 330 18.21 5.44 -3.45
CA PHE A 330 17.03 6.12 -3.94
C PHE A 330 17.19 7.65 -3.88
N ALA A 331 17.62 8.21 -2.73
CA ALA A 331 17.78 9.65 -2.56
C ALA A 331 18.81 10.25 -3.54
N VAL A 332 19.93 9.54 -3.77
CA VAL A 332 20.98 9.95 -4.71
C VAL A 332 20.52 9.83 -6.16
N CYS A 333 19.81 8.76 -6.51
CA CYS A 333 19.33 8.54 -7.88
C CYS A 333 18.06 9.33 -8.22
N LEU A 334 17.35 9.86 -7.23
CA LEU A 334 16.06 10.51 -7.41
C LEU A 334 16.04 11.66 -8.44
N PRO A 335 17.07 12.54 -8.57
CA PRO A 335 17.09 13.57 -9.62
C PRO A 335 17.07 13.04 -11.06
N LEU A 336 17.37 11.75 -11.27
CA LEU A 336 17.27 11.10 -12.57
C LEU A 336 15.82 10.76 -12.94
N VAL A 337 14.94 10.59 -11.95
CA VAL A 337 13.56 10.13 -12.17
C VAL A 337 12.75 11.15 -13.00
N PRO A 338 12.69 12.47 -12.67
CA PRO A 338 12.00 13.43 -13.51
C PRO A 338 12.59 13.50 -14.92
N ARG A 339 13.90 13.41 -15.06
CA ARG A 339 14.59 13.52 -16.36
C ARG A 339 14.36 12.32 -17.27
N LEU A 340 14.25 11.11 -16.72
CA LEU A 340 14.16 9.87 -17.48
C LEU A 340 12.73 9.33 -17.60
N LEU A 341 11.97 9.39 -16.51
CA LEU A 341 10.66 8.74 -16.40
C LEU A 341 9.49 9.73 -16.45
N LEU A 342 9.65 10.94 -15.93
CA LEU A 342 8.60 11.95 -15.88
C LEU A 342 8.90 13.06 -16.87
N GLU A 343 8.56 14.29 -16.52
CA GLU A 343 8.96 15.51 -17.18
C GLU A 343 9.76 16.42 -16.25
N ILE A 344 10.49 17.36 -16.84
CA ILE A 344 11.37 18.26 -16.08
C ILE A 344 10.59 19.15 -15.12
N GLU A 345 9.32 19.41 -15.42
CA GLU A 345 8.38 20.16 -14.57
C GLU A 345 8.14 19.51 -13.21
N PHE A 346 8.41 18.19 -13.07
CA PHE A 346 8.34 17.47 -11.82
C PHE A 346 9.62 17.57 -10.96
N MET A 347 10.62 18.35 -11.37
CA MET A 347 11.85 18.53 -10.56
C MET A 347 11.60 18.97 -9.11
N PRO A 348 10.58 19.78 -8.78
CA PRO A 348 10.31 20.15 -7.38
C PRO A 348 10.01 18.96 -6.46
N LEU A 349 9.52 17.81 -6.99
CA LEU A 349 9.31 16.60 -6.19
C LEU A 349 10.61 16.03 -5.58
N VAL A 350 11.77 16.31 -6.21
CA VAL A 350 13.05 15.71 -5.81
C VAL A 350 13.39 16.07 -4.37
N ALA A 351 13.41 17.36 -4.05
CA ALA A 351 13.75 17.82 -2.70
C ALA A 351 12.76 17.26 -1.65
N MET A 352 11.46 17.26 -1.96
CA MET A 352 10.43 16.70 -1.09
C MET A 352 10.65 15.18 -0.86
N ALA A 353 10.84 14.43 -1.93
CA ALA A 353 10.95 12.98 -1.83
C ALA A 353 12.30 12.53 -1.22
N GLN A 354 13.37 13.31 -1.39
CA GLN A 354 14.65 13.09 -0.71
C GLN A 354 14.53 13.18 0.81
N TRP A 355 13.79 14.16 1.33
CA TRP A 355 13.48 14.24 2.75
C TRP A 355 12.51 13.14 3.18
N GLY A 356 11.42 12.95 2.44
CA GLY A 356 10.37 11.99 2.79
C GLY A 356 10.85 10.54 2.84
N VAL A 357 11.75 10.14 1.94
CA VAL A 357 12.29 8.77 1.91
C VAL A 357 13.10 8.41 3.17
N MET A 358 13.74 9.40 3.81
CA MET A 358 14.47 9.17 5.08
C MET A 358 13.54 8.70 6.20
N GLY A 359 12.26 9.05 6.13
CA GLY A 359 11.24 8.56 7.06
C GLY A 359 11.09 7.05 7.08
N LEU A 360 11.41 6.35 5.97
CA LEU A 360 11.34 4.90 5.90
C LEU A 360 12.31 4.20 6.87
N PHE A 361 13.40 4.85 7.26
CA PHE A 361 14.30 4.35 8.29
C PHE A 361 13.57 4.20 9.63
N PHE A 362 12.84 5.22 10.06
CA PHE A 362 12.04 5.18 11.29
C PHE A 362 10.87 4.20 11.15
N LYS A 363 10.27 4.13 9.96
CA LYS A 363 9.23 3.15 9.65
C LYS A 363 9.73 1.71 9.77
N SER A 364 11.00 1.43 9.49
CA SER A 364 11.60 0.10 9.69
C SER A 364 11.67 -0.34 11.15
N MET A 365 11.73 0.60 12.07
CA MET A 365 11.65 0.34 13.52
C MET A 365 10.19 0.29 14.00
N MET A 366 9.36 1.19 13.49
CA MET A 366 7.96 1.34 13.89
C MET A 366 7.12 0.13 13.49
N LEU A 367 7.13 -0.28 12.21
CA LEU A 367 6.23 -1.32 11.70
C LEU A 367 6.33 -2.65 12.47
N PRO A 368 7.52 -3.28 12.65
CA PRO A 368 7.60 -4.53 13.41
C PRO A 368 7.09 -4.39 14.85
N THR A 369 7.27 -3.21 15.45
CA THR A 369 6.82 -2.92 16.81
C THR A 369 5.30 -2.75 16.86
N ALA A 370 4.70 -2.11 15.86
CA ALA A 370 3.25 -1.94 15.75
C ALA A 370 2.49 -3.27 15.64
N TYR A 371 3.11 -4.28 15.01
CA TYR A 371 2.51 -5.62 14.93
C TYR A 371 2.32 -6.33 16.28
N LEU A 372 2.93 -5.84 17.37
CA LEU A 372 2.70 -6.38 18.72
C LEU A 372 1.23 -6.26 19.14
N CYS A 373 0.58 -5.12 18.92
CA CYS A 373 -0.82 -4.94 19.26
C CYS A 373 -1.72 -5.86 18.42
N LEU A 374 -1.42 -6.00 17.12
CA LEU A 374 -2.16 -6.89 16.22
C LEU A 374 -2.00 -8.36 16.62
N SER A 375 -0.77 -8.81 16.95
CA SER A 375 -0.50 -10.19 17.37
C SER A 375 -1.20 -10.56 18.68
N LYS A 376 -1.49 -9.57 19.54
CA LYS A 376 -2.21 -9.72 20.80
C LYS A 376 -3.72 -9.51 20.65
N ASN A 377 -4.20 -9.23 19.43
CA ASN A 377 -5.60 -8.94 19.12
C ASN A 377 -6.16 -7.75 19.93
N ASP A 378 -5.31 -6.74 20.19
CA ASP A 378 -5.67 -5.54 20.96
C ASP A 378 -6.12 -4.41 20.01
N SER A 379 -7.35 -4.56 19.53
CA SER A 379 -7.94 -3.62 18.56
C SER A 379 -8.07 -2.18 19.09
N LYS A 380 -8.15 -2.00 20.42
CA LYS A 380 -8.26 -0.63 21.00
C LYS A 380 -6.93 0.10 20.91
N VAL A 381 -5.84 -0.58 21.27
CA VAL A 381 -4.48 -0.02 21.18
C VAL A 381 -4.13 0.23 19.71
N PHE A 382 -4.48 -0.70 18.80
CA PHE A 382 -4.31 -0.51 17.37
C PHE A 382 -5.00 0.75 16.87
N LEU A 383 -6.30 0.92 17.17
CA LEU A 383 -7.06 2.09 16.72
C LEU A 383 -6.52 3.38 17.33
N LEU A 384 -6.09 3.37 18.60
CA LEU A 384 -5.47 4.54 19.24
C LEU A 384 -4.18 4.96 18.51
N GLN A 385 -3.31 3.99 18.18
CA GLN A 385 -2.09 4.25 17.42
C GLN A 385 -2.42 4.88 16.06
N GLU A 386 -3.37 4.33 15.30
CA GLU A 386 -3.78 4.84 13.98
C GLU A 386 -4.33 6.27 14.07
N VAL A 387 -5.22 6.56 15.04
CA VAL A 387 -5.79 7.91 15.23
C VAL A 387 -4.68 8.92 15.51
N VAL A 388 -3.81 8.63 16.48
CA VAL A 388 -2.71 9.53 16.85
C VAL A 388 -1.78 9.73 15.66
N SER A 389 -1.37 8.66 15.00
CA SER A 389 -0.44 8.69 13.84
C SER A 389 -0.99 9.56 12.71
N TYR A 390 -2.22 9.31 12.24
CA TYR A 390 -2.73 10.04 11.07
C TYR A 390 -3.11 11.48 11.35
N VAL A 391 -3.61 11.80 12.54
CA VAL A 391 -3.90 13.19 12.94
C VAL A 391 -2.61 14.01 12.97
N PHE A 392 -1.57 13.50 13.63
CA PHE A 392 -0.29 14.20 13.70
C PHE A 392 0.44 14.21 12.35
N MET A 393 0.36 13.15 11.55
CA MET A 393 0.90 13.12 10.20
C MET A 393 0.34 14.27 9.36
N ALA A 394 -0.99 14.41 9.31
CA ALA A 394 -1.62 15.49 8.55
C ALA A 394 -1.19 16.88 9.07
N ALA A 395 -1.20 17.07 10.38
CA ALA A 395 -0.82 18.35 11.00
C ALA A 395 0.64 18.72 10.72
N ILE A 396 1.58 17.77 10.86
CA ILE A 396 3.00 18.01 10.65
C ILE A 396 3.30 18.25 9.16
N MET A 397 2.68 17.48 8.25
CA MET A 397 2.87 17.65 6.81
C MET A 397 2.33 19.00 6.33
N ILE A 398 1.12 19.39 6.76
CA ILE A 398 0.52 20.68 6.45
C ILE A 398 1.37 21.83 7.05
N GLY A 399 1.82 21.69 8.28
CA GLY A 399 2.72 22.66 8.92
C GLY A 399 4.02 22.81 8.14
N GLY A 400 4.65 21.71 7.76
CA GLY A 400 5.88 21.72 6.96
C GLY A 400 5.70 22.44 5.62
N PHE A 401 4.62 22.15 4.91
CA PHE A 401 4.29 22.82 3.65
C PHE A 401 4.05 24.34 3.85
N LYS A 402 3.31 24.73 4.88
CA LYS A 402 3.02 26.12 5.16
C LYS A 402 4.27 26.98 5.34
N TYR A 403 5.35 26.44 5.93
CA TYR A 403 6.55 27.22 6.24
C TYR A 403 7.62 27.15 5.12
N TYR A 404 7.72 26.04 4.42
CA TYR A 404 8.82 25.80 3.46
C TYR A 404 8.37 25.20 2.12
N GLY A 405 7.07 25.20 1.79
CA GLY A 405 6.53 24.64 0.56
C GLY A 405 6.77 23.14 0.42
N LEU A 406 6.98 22.66 -0.81
CA LEU A 406 7.21 21.23 -1.09
C LEU A 406 8.41 20.60 -0.33
N PRO A 407 9.59 21.23 -0.23
CA PRO A 407 10.66 20.68 0.60
C PRO A 407 10.25 20.54 2.07
N GLY A 408 9.51 21.51 2.60
CA GLY A 408 8.96 21.46 3.96
C GLY A 408 7.95 20.33 4.16
N LEU A 409 7.15 20.02 3.14
CA LEU A 409 6.27 18.85 3.14
C LEU A 409 7.08 17.54 3.28
N GLY A 410 8.22 17.42 2.58
CA GLY A 410 9.12 16.29 2.69
C GLY A 410 9.71 16.14 4.10
N VAL A 411 10.14 17.26 4.70
CA VAL A 411 10.56 17.30 6.12
C VAL A 411 9.39 16.89 7.03
N GLY A 412 8.17 17.35 6.73
CA GLY A 412 6.96 16.94 7.44
C GLY A 412 6.70 15.42 7.36
N MET A 413 6.92 14.81 6.19
CA MET A 413 6.86 13.35 6.04
C MET A 413 7.89 12.64 6.91
N LEU A 414 9.13 13.11 6.97
CA LEU A 414 10.17 12.56 7.83
C LEU A 414 9.77 12.69 9.30
N LEU A 415 9.39 13.88 9.74
CA LEU A 415 9.03 14.15 11.13
C LEU A 415 7.77 13.37 11.56
N SER A 416 6.81 13.16 10.65
CA SER A 416 5.64 12.32 10.94
C SER A 416 6.04 10.85 11.17
N CYS A 417 7.00 10.31 10.41
CA CYS A 417 7.52 8.97 10.63
C CYS A 417 8.31 8.86 11.96
N VAL A 418 9.04 9.91 12.35
CA VAL A 418 9.73 9.96 13.66
C VAL A 418 8.70 9.98 14.79
N PHE A 419 7.68 10.82 14.67
CA PHE A 419 6.60 10.91 15.66
C PHE A 419 5.85 9.59 15.80
N ASP A 420 5.52 8.96 14.68
CA ASP A 420 4.81 7.67 14.63
C ASP A 420 5.66 6.56 15.29
N TRP A 421 6.96 6.49 14.96
CA TRP A 421 7.88 5.56 15.62
C TRP A 421 7.93 5.77 17.15
N LEU A 422 8.05 7.01 17.61
CA LEU A 422 8.08 7.33 19.04
C LEU A 422 6.76 6.94 19.73
N THR A 423 5.62 7.26 19.12
CA THR A 423 4.28 6.93 19.63
C THR A 423 4.10 5.43 19.76
N VAL A 424 4.41 4.67 18.71
CA VAL A 424 4.29 3.21 18.71
C VAL A 424 5.24 2.58 19.73
N TRP A 425 6.47 3.10 19.85
CA TRP A 425 7.42 2.61 20.85
C TRP A 425 6.95 2.87 22.27
N ILE A 426 6.50 4.10 22.58
CA ILE A 426 6.01 4.47 23.92
C ILE A 426 4.79 3.63 24.30
N ILE A 427 3.81 3.50 23.41
CA ILE A 427 2.60 2.69 23.66
C ILE A 427 2.98 1.22 23.84
N SER A 428 3.86 0.67 23.01
CA SER A 428 4.31 -0.72 23.13
C SER A 428 5.15 -0.95 24.39
N PHE A 429 5.89 0.04 24.86
CA PHE A 429 6.60 -0.02 26.13
C PHE A 429 5.61 -0.07 27.31
N ILE A 430 4.61 0.80 27.32
CA ILE A 430 3.63 0.89 28.41
C ILE A 430 2.73 -0.35 28.43
N CYS A 431 2.14 -0.71 27.28
CA CYS A 431 1.14 -1.80 27.23
C CYS A 431 1.76 -3.19 27.24
N TYR A 432 2.91 -3.38 26.61
CA TYR A 432 3.51 -4.71 26.40
C TYR A 432 4.90 -4.84 27.02
N GLY A 433 5.47 -3.75 27.57
CA GLY A 433 6.81 -3.68 28.12
C GLY A 433 7.90 -4.01 27.10
N PHE A 434 7.67 -3.64 25.85
CA PHE A 434 8.65 -3.79 24.78
C PHE A 434 9.84 -2.86 24.97
N ARG A 435 11.06 -3.35 24.70
CA ARG A 435 12.29 -2.55 24.72
C ARG A 435 13.16 -2.91 23.52
N TYR A 436 13.71 -1.90 22.89
CA TYR A 436 14.75 -2.11 21.87
C TYR A 436 16.02 -2.65 22.49
N SER A 437 16.68 -3.59 21.80
CA SER A 437 17.95 -4.18 22.20
C SER A 437 19.10 -3.17 22.06
N SER A 438 20.19 -3.39 22.78
CA SER A 438 21.40 -2.58 22.61
C SER A 438 21.95 -2.64 21.18
N ARG A 439 21.73 -3.75 20.46
CA ARG A 439 22.10 -3.89 19.04
C ARG A 439 21.31 -2.97 18.14
N VAL A 440 20.01 -2.83 18.35
CA VAL A 440 19.17 -1.89 17.59
C VAL A 440 19.68 -0.47 17.78
N TRP A 441 20.02 -0.07 19.01
CA TRP A 441 20.58 1.26 19.28
C TRP A 441 21.95 1.46 18.66
N GLN A 442 22.82 0.43 18.64
CA GLN A 442 24.10 0.49 17.93
C GLN A 442 23.91 0.66 16.42
N LEU A 443 22.95 -0.08 15.81
CA LEU A 443 22.59 0.10 14.40
C LEU A 443 22.06 1.50 14.13
N PHE A 444 21.20 2.00 15.01
CA PHE A 444 20.70 3.37 14.92
C PHE A 444 21.84 4.39 14.92
N ALA A 445 22.75 4.28 15.88
CA ALA A 445 23.90 5.18 16.01
C ALA A 445 24.87 5.11 14.82
N THR A 446 24.98 3.98 14.14
CA THR A 446 25.87 3.82 12.97
C THR A 446 25.20 4.20 11.65
N GLN A 447 23.89 3.97 11.50
CA GLN A 447 23.16 4.22 10.26
C GLN A 447 22.66 5.67 10.14
N MET A 448 22.30 6.31 11.26
CA MET A 448 21.85 7.71 11.26
C MET A 448 22.88 8.69 10.69
N PRO A 449 24.19 8.64 11.03
CA PRO A 449 25.20 9.49 10.41
C PRO A 449 25.29 9.30 8.89
N LEU A 450 25.11 8.08 8.38
CA LEU A 450 25.10 7.82 6.94
C LEU A 450 23.90 8.50 6.26
N LEU A 451 22.73 8.46 6.87
CA LEU A 451 21.53 9.14 6.34
C LEU A 451 21.67 10.66 6.40
N ILE A 452 22.15 11.20 7.53
CA ILE A 452 22.41 12.64 7.70
C ILE A 452 23.46 13.13 6.70
N GLY A 453 24.55 12.38 6.54
CA GLY A 453 25.60 12.70 5.57
C GLY A 453 25.10 12.63 4.13
N THR A 454 24.18 11.70 3.81
CA THR A 454 23.53 11.63 2.50
C THR A 454 22.71 12.88 2.23
N ILE A 455 21.86 13.29 3.17
CA ILE A 455 21.06 14.53 3.02
C ILE A 455 21.98 15.75 2.89
N ALA A 456 22.98 15.88 3.75
CA ALA A 456 23.91 16.98 3.69
C ALA A 456 24.62 17.04 2.31
N GLY A 457 25.07 15.89 1.81
CA GLY A 457 25.68 15.82 0.48
C GLY A 457 24.70 16.19 -0.64
N VAL A 458 23.51 15.67 -0.59
CA VAL A 458 22.46 15.95 -1.60
C VAL A 458 22.09 17.43 -1.64
N LEU A 459 22.08 18.13 -0.48
CA LEU A 459 21.70 19.54 -0.39
C LEU A 459 22.86 20.49 -0.66
N LEU A 460 24.10 20.11 -0.30
CA LEU A 460 25.26 21.01 -0.34
C LEU A 460 26.15 20.81 -1.56
N THR A 461 26.00 19.71 -2.30
CA THR A 461 26.86 19.39 -3.44
C THR A 461 26.09 19.45 -4.76
N SER A 462 26.80 19.73 -5.86
CA SER A 462 26.26 19.77 -7.21
C SER A 462 27.26 19.23 -8.24
N GLY A 463 26.76 18.85 -9.41
CA GLY A 463 27.59 18.33 -10.51
C GLY A 463 28.39 17.07 -10.12
N TRP A 464 29.69 17.06 -10.39
CA TRP A 464 30.56 15.91 -10.11
C TRP A 464 30.72 15.59 -8.63
N THR A 465 30.74 16.63 -7.77
CA THR A 465 30.84 16.43 -6.31
C THR A 465 29.62 15.71 -5.75
N TYR A 466 28.43 15.95 -6.28
CA TYR A 466 27.20 15.21 -5.96
C TYR A 466 27.34 13.72 -6.26
N VAL A 467 27.83 13.37 -7.46
CA VAL A 467 28.00 11.98 -7.89
C VAL A 467 29.04 11.25 -7.02
N LEU A 468 30.16 11.90 -6.76
CA LEU A 468 31.22 11.31 -5.92
C LEU A 468 30.76 11.11 -4.48
N TRP A 469 30.09 12.11 -3.89
CA TRP A 469 29.54 12.03 -2.53
C TRP A 469 28.48 10.94 -2.44
N GLY A 470 27.51 10.96 -3.35
CA GLY A 470 26.45 9.94 -3.40
C GLY A 470 26.99 8.52 -3.56
N GLY A 471 27.93 8.33 -4.49
CA GLY A 471 28.61 7.05 -4.71
C GLY A 471 29.37 6.55 -3.47
N LEU A 472 30.08 7.45 -2.76
CA LEU A 472 30.77 7.13 -1.51
C LEU A 472 29.79 6.61 -0.44
N TYR A 473 28.67 7.33 -0.20
CA TYR A 473 27.70 6.95 0.83
C TYR A 473 26.93 5.66 0.48
N ILE A 474 26.63 5.44 -0.82
CA ILE A 474 26.07 4.16 -1.28
C ILE A 474 27.03 3.02 -0.96
N LEU A 475 28.32 3.16 -1.32
CA LEU A 475 29.34 2.13 -1.06
C LEU A 475 29.53 1.88 0.43
N LEU A 476 29.66 2.92 1.24
CA LEU A 476 29.82 2.79 2.70
C LEU A 476 28.63 2.05 3.33
N SER A 477 27.40 2.41 2.94
CA SER A 477 26.20 1.80 3.46
C SER A 477 26.07 0.33 3.02
N LEU A 478 26.36 0.03 1.76
CA LEU A 478 26.37 -1.35 1.25
C LEU A 478 27.44 -2.21 1.96
N MET A 479 28.65 -1.69 2.11
CA MET A 479 29.73 -2.41 2.81
C MET A 479 29.35 -2.70 4.26
N TYR A 480 28.79 -1.72 4.96
CA TYR A 480 28.33 -1.91 6.34
C TYR A 480 27.22 -2.97 6.43
N SER A 481 26.20 -2.87 5.56
CA SER A 481 25.09 -3.79 5.54
C SER A 481 25.53 -5.22 5.20
N LEU A 482 26.40 -5.39 4.21
CA LEU A 482 26.94 -6.70 3.82
C LEU A 482 27.84 -7.28 4.96
N HIS A 483 28.65 -6.44 5.60
CA HIS A 483 29.47 -6.88 6.75
C HIS A 483 28.59 -7.37 7.90
N PHE A 484 27.55 -6.60 8.26
CA PHE A 484 26.62 -6.97 9.32
C PHE A 484 25.88 -8.29 9.01
N LEU A 485 25.35 -8.43 7.79
CA LEU A 485 24.68 -9.65 7.35
C LEU A 485 25.62 -10.86 7.35
N ASN A 486 26.84 -10.69 6.88
CA ASN A 486 27.83 -11.77 6.88
C ASN A 486 28.23 -12.22 8.29
N LYS A 487 28.33 -11.29 9.23
CA LYS A 487 28.69 -11.59 10.63
C LYS A 487 27.57 -12.29 11.40
N ASN A 488 26.29 -11.94 11.12
CA ASN A 488 25.16 -12.41 11.91
C ASN A 488 24.32 -13.49 11.19
N THR A 489 24.51 -13.68 9.88
CA THR A 489 23.80 -14.69 9.09
C THR A 489 24.78 -15.30 8.07
N ASP A 490 24.70 -16.59 7.82
CA ASP A 490 25.45 -17.23 6.71
C ASP A 490 24.89 -16.83 5.32
N PHE A 491 24.36 -15.60 5.21
CA PHE A 491 23.66 -15.10 4.03
C PHE A 491 24.54 -15.15 2.78
N ILE A 492 25.76 -14.62 2.86
CA ILE A 492 26.69 -14.60 1.72
C ILE A 492 27.10 -16.02 1.32
N LYS A 493 27.35 -16.92 2.26
CA LYS A 493 27.66 -18.33 1.96
C LYS A 493 26.49 -19.01 1.25
N ARG A 494 25.25 -18.80 1.70
CA ARG A 494 24.05 -19.36 1.05
C ARG A 494 23.83 -18.78 -0.34
N LEU A 495 24.06 -17.48 -0.53
CA LEU A 495 23.92 -16.80 -1.81
C LEU A 495 24.97 -17.29 -2.82
N LEU A 496 26.21 -17.43 -2.41
CA LEU A 496 27.31 -17.96 -3.24
C LEU A 496 27.05 -19.42 -3.64
N VAL A 497 26.52 -20.25 -2.75
CA VAL A 497 26.13 -21.62 -3.06
C VAL A 497 25.00 -21.66 -4.09
N LYS A 498 24.01 -20.74 -3.95
CA LYS A 498 22.89 -20.66 -4.90
C LYS A 498 23.31 -20.17 -6.28
N ILE A 499 24.24 -19.22 -6.36
CA ILE A 499 24.83 -18.74 -7.62
C ILE A 499 25.66 -19.83 -8.27
N LYS A 500 26.53 -20.53 -7.51
CA LYS A 500 27.32 -21.66 -8.01
C LYS A 500 26.47 -22.83 -8.50
N ARG A 501 25.28 -23.06 -7.97
CA ARG A 501 24.33 -24.05 -8.46
C ARG A 501 23.68 -23.64 -9.79
N ARG A 502 23.37 -22.34 -9.97
CA ARG A 502 22.80 -21.82 -11.23
C ARG A 502 23.82 -21.76 -12.40
N THR A 503 25.10 -21.58 -12.10
CA THR A 503 26.17 -21.59 -13.15
C THR A 503 26.63 -22.98 -13.52
N ARG A 504 26.13 -24.04 -12.86
CA ARG A 504 26.40 -25.45 -13.18
C ARG A 504 25.23 -26.19 -13.85
N GLN A 505 24.10 -25.49 -14.03
CA GLN A 505 22.98 -25.89 -14.89
C GLN A 505 22.99 -25.03 -16.19
#